data_b773b89135d59001057e4c0d623c88c5
#
_entry.id   b773b89135d59001057e4c0d623c88c5
#
_cell.length_a   1.000
_cell.length_b   1.000
_cell.length_c   1.000
_cell.angle_alpha   90.00
_cell.angle_beta   90.00
_cell.angle_gamma   90.00
#
_symmetry.space_group_name_H-M   'P 1'
#
loop_
_entity.id
_entity.type
_entity.pdbx_description
1 polymer ?
#
loop_
_entity_poly.entity_id
_entity_poly.type
_entity_poly.pdbx_seq_one_letter_code
_entity_poly.pdbx_strand_id
1 'polypeptide(L)'
;IERGEGFLIWFHVASVGEAMSILPLIDGCIKEKKINRILITSITLSSGKILEKRFNNNPKINHQFLPLDIISLINKFLNHWKPNLSIFIDSEIWPNLILKISEKKIPLLLVNARITKKSFDRWKLVMGFAKKIFGKFDLCIASNNESENFLKILGSKNIKNYGNLKFSNIKNDIKKLDLNFLNKIKNRKVWCAASTHPSEEIICAEAHLKIKKN
;
A
#
# COMPACT_ATOMS: atom_id res chain seq x y z
N ILE A 1 -17.91 -3.17 -15.70
CA ILE A 1 -18.03 -4.03 -14.49
C ILE A 1 -19.21 -3.51 -13.68
N GLU A 2 -20.13 -4.39 -13.30
CA GLU A 2 -21.26 -4.02 -12.45
C GLU A 2 -20.83 -3.88 -10.98
N ARG A 3 -21.38 -2.89 -10.32
CA ARG A 3 -21.10 -2.62 -8.88
C ARG A 3 -21.59 -3.76 -7.99
N GLY A 4 -22.71 -4.38 -8.33
CA GLY A 4 -23.41 -5.33 -7.48
C GLY A 4 -24.05 -4.67 -6.25
N GLU A 5 -24.78 -5.44 -5.43
CA GLU A 5 -25.46 -4.95 -4.24
C GLU A 5 -24.65 -5.15 -2.96
N GLY A 6 -25.08 -4.49 -1.87
CA GLY A 6 -24.56 -4.67 -0.53
C GLY A 6 -23.36 -3.80 -0.17
N PHE A 7 -22.71 -4.14 0.94
CA PHE A 7 -21.60 -3.37 1.51
C PHE A 7 -20.34 -3.56 0.70
N LEU A 8 -19.80 -2.46 0.15
CA LEU A 8 -18.60 -2.42 -0.66
C LEU A 8 -17.46 -1.73 0.06
N ILE A 9 -16.32 -2.43 0.22
CA ILE A 9 -15.06 -1.83 0.66
C ILE A 9 -14.19 -1.58 -0.57
N TRP A 10 -13.62 -0.40 -0.66
CA TRP A 10 -12.70 0.00 -1.70
C TRP A 10 -11.29 0.15 -1.16
N PHE A 11 -10.33 -0.63 -1.70
CA PHE A 11 -8.90 -0.50 -1.47
C PHE A 11 -8.24 0.21 -2.64
N HIS A 12 -7.35 1.14 -2.35
CA HIS A 12 -6.50 1.78 -3.35
C HIS A 12 -5.02 1.55 -3.05
N VAL A 13 -4.28 1.06 -4.07
CA VAL A 13 -2.84 0.78 -4.03
C VAL A 13 -2.17 1.29 -5.30
N ALA A 14 -0.95 1.80 -5.22
CA ALA A 14 -0.20 2.24 -6.39
C ALA A 14 0.74 1.16 -6.92
N SER A 15 1.48 0.51 -6.03
CA SER A 15 2.61 -0.36 -6.35
C SER A 15 2.35 -1.84 -6.08
N VAL A 16 3.19 -2.70 -6.66
CA VAL A 16 3.22 -4.14 -6.38
C VAL A 16 3.42 -4.41 -4.88
N GLY A 17 4.35 -3.68 -4.24
CA GLY A 17 4.62 -3.87 -2.81
C GLY A 17 3.43 -3.53 -1.93
N GLU A 18 2.67 -2.49 -2.26
CA GLU A 18 1.43 -2.15 -1.58
C GLU A 18 0.34 -3.21 -1.82
N ALA A 19 0.16 -3.63 -3.08
CA ALA A 19 -0.78 -4.69 -3.43
C ALA A 19 -0.51 -5.98 -2.63
N MET A 20 0.75 -6.38 -2.52
CA MET A 20 1.13 -7.56 -1.72
C MET A 20 0.90 -7.36 -0.22
N SER A 21 1.12 -6.15 0.31
CA SER A 21 0.97 -5.86 1.74
C SER A 21 -0.47 -5.93 2.22
N ILE A 22 -1.46 -5.68 1.35
CA ILE A 22 -2.88 -5.69 1.72
C ILE A 22 -3.55 -7.06 1.57
N LEU A 23 -2.87 -8.06 1.00
CA LEU A 23 -3.49 -9.40 0.79
C LEU A 23 -4.11 -9.98 2.06
N PRO A 24 -3.46 -9.94 3.25
CA PRO A 24 -4.08 -10.46 4.47
C PRO A 24 -5.35 -9.68 4.88
N LEU A 25 -5.38 -8.37 4.65
CA LEU A 25 -6.57 -7.55 4.93
C LEU A 25 -7.72 -7.95 4.00
N ILE A 26 -7.43 -8.13 2.71
CA ILE A 26 -8.43 -8.58 1.73
C ILE A 26 -8.92 -9.99 2.08
N ASP A 27 -8.02 -10.92 2.40
CA ASP A 27 -8.38 -12.28 2.81
C ASP A 27 -9.26 -12.29 4.07
N GLY A 28 -9.03 -11.36 5.01
CA GLY A 28 -9.91 -11.11 6.16
C GLY A 28 -11.30 -10.60 5.74
N CYS A 29 -11.32 -9.60 4.86
CA CYS A 29 -12.57 -9.03 4.34
C CYS A 29 -13.42 -10.04 3.54
N ILE A 30 -12.79 -10.94 2.80
CA ILE A 30 -13.51 -12.01 2.07
C ILE A 30 -14.31 -12.92 3.02
N LYS A 31 -13.75 -13.21 4.19
CA LYS A 31 -14.36 -14.09 5.20
C LYS A 31 -15.50 -13.40 5.97
N GLU A 32 -15.50 -12.08 5.99
CA GLU A 32 -16.51 -11.30 6.71
C GLU A 32 -17.85 -11.31 5.95
N LYS A 33 -18.90 -11.85 6.59
CA LYS A 33 -20.24 -12.00 5.97
C LYS A 33 -20.91 -10.67 5.62
N LYS A 34 -20.61 -9.63 6.40
CA LYS A 34 -21.16 -8.28 6.17
C LYS A 34 -20.58 -7.60 4.94
N ILE A 35 -19.42 -8.04 4.45
CA ILE A 35 -18.77 -7.47 3.27
C ILE A 35 -19.23 -8.26 2.05
N ASN A 36 -20.00 -7.60 1.19
CA ASN A 36 -20.55 -8.22 -0.01
C ASN A 36 -19.61 -8.07 -1.20
N ARG A 37 -18.90 -6.93 -1.31
CA ARG A 37 -18.05 -6.59 -2.44
C ARG A 37 -16.76 -5.92 -1.98
N ILE A 38 -15.70 -6.18 -2.72
CA ILE A 38 -14.38 -5.55 -2.54
C ILE A 38 -13.96 -5.00 -3.90
N LEU A 39 -13.77 -3.68 -3.95
CA LEU A 39 -13.14 -3.02 -5.09
C LEU A 39 -11.68 -2.80 -4.77
N ILE A 40 -10.79 -3.17 -5.67
CA ILE A 40 -9.37 -2.85 -5.58
C ILE A 40 -9.02 -1.99 -6.76
N THR A 41 -8.48 -0.80 -6.53
CA THR A 41 -7.93 0.02 -7.60
C THR A 41 -6.41 0.05 -7.51
N SER A 42 -5.76 0.03 -8.67
CA SER A 42 -4.30 0.16 -8.78
C SER A 42 -3.93 1.22 -9.82
N ILE A 43 -2.63 1.58 -9.88
CA ILE A 43 -2.12 2.55 -10.86
C ILE A 43 -1.25 1.85 -11.91
N THR A 44 -0.41 0.87 -11.51
CA THR A 44 0.54 0.24 -12.40
C THR A 44 0.00 -1.05 -13.01
N LEU A 45 0.38 -1.33 -14.27
CA LEU A 45 0.03 -2.60 -14.94
C LEU A 45 0.52 -3.83 -14.15
N SER A 46 1.70 -3.72 -13.53
CA SER A 46 2.29 -4.81 -12.75
C SER A 46 1.46 -5.14 -11.51
N SER A 47 0.99 -4.13 -10.77
CA SER A 47 0.11 -4.35 -9.61
C SER A 47 -1.25 -4.91 -10.05
N GLY A 48 -1.81 -4.41 -11.18
CA GLY A 48 -3.05 -4.93 -11.76
C GLY A 48 -2.94 -6.42 -12.09
N LYS A 49 -1.92 -6.85 -12.83
CA LYS A 49 -1.69 -8.26 -13.18
C LYS A 49 -1.57 -9.18 -11.97
N ILE A 50 -0.93 -8.72 -10.89
CA ILE A 50 -0.79 -9.51 -9.66
C ILE A 50 -2.15 -9.68 -8.97
N LEU A 51 -2.92 -8.61 -8.86
CA LEU A 51 -4.26 -8.63 -8.26
C LEU A 51 -5.22 -9.50 -9.07
N GLU A 52 -5.23 -9.36 -10.40
CA GLU A 52 -6.01 -10.20 -11.30
C GLU A 52 -5.64 -11.68 -11.12
N LYS A 53 -4.35 -12.03 -11.20
CA LYS A 53 -3.88 -13.41 -11.02
C LYS A 53 -4.29 -14.00 -9.66
N ARG A 54 -4.27 -13.18 -8.60
CA ARG A 54 -4.59 -13.62 -7.23
C ARG A 54 -6.08 -13.82 -7.02
N PHE A 55 -6.92 -12.98 -7.62
CA PHE A 55 -8.34 -12.87 -7.29
C PHE A 55 -9.30 -13.14 -8.46
N ASN A 56 -8.79 -13.55 -9.63
CA ASN A 56 -9.57 -13.74 -10.88
C ASN A 56 -10.84 -14.58 -10.70
N ASN A 57 -10.83 -15.54 -9.78
CA ASN A 57 -11.95 -16.44 -9.55
C ASN A 57 -12.80 -16.07 -8.32
N ASN A 58 -12.60 -14.89 -7.72
CA ASN A 58 -13.37 -14.49 -6.55
C ASN A 58 -14.49 -13.54 -6.93
N PRO A 59 -15.76 -13.97 -6.87
CA PRO A 59 -16.90 -13.17 -7.32
C PRO A 59 -17.16 -11.91 -6.46
N LYS A 60 -16.57 -11.84 -5.24
CA LYS A 60 -16.66 -10.67 -4.38
C LYS A 60 -15.70 -9.55 -4.79
N ILE A 61 -14.67 -9.83 -5.61
CA ILE A 61 -13.58 -8.89 -5.89
C ILE A 61 -13.67 -8.36 -7.29
N ASN A 62 -13.61 -7.05 -7.42
CA ASN A 62 -13.42 -6.35 -8.67
C ASN A 62 -12.12 -5.57 -8.65
N HIS A 63 -11.37 -5.62 -9.74
CA HIS A 63 -10.19 -4.79 -9.94
C HIS A 63 -10.39 -3.85 -11.13
N GLN A 64 -9.91 -2.62 -10.99
CA GLN A 64 -9.74 -1.67 -12.09
C GLN A 64 -8.61 -0.69 -11.79
N PHE A 65 -8.19 0.08 -12.80
CA PHE A 65 -7.26 1.18 -12.60
C PHE A 65 -7.99 2.39 -12.00
N LEU A 66 -7.27 3.14 -11.13
CA LEU A 66 -7.78 4.39 -10.58
C LEU A 66 -8.01 5.39 -11.73
N PRO A 67 -9.13 6.12 -11.76
CA PRO A 67 -9.28 7.24 -12.69
C PRO A 67 -8.25 8.34 -12.35
N LEU A 68 -7.90 9.14 -13.34
CA LEU A 68 -7.10 10.35 -13.13
C LEU A 68 -7.80 11.27 -12.11
N ASP A 69 -7.00 12.02 -11.35
CA ASP A 69 -7.49 12.95 -10.29
C ASP A 69 -8.19 14.19 -10.87
N ILE A 70 -9.13 13.95 -11.79
CA ILE A 70 -9.97 14.94 -12.50
C ILE A 70 -11.39 14.82 -11.97
N ILE A 71 -11.98 15.93 -11.54
CA ILE A 71 -13.27 15.98 -10.83
C ILE A 71 -14.40 15.25 -11.57
N SER A 72 -14.50 15.40 -12.89
CA SER A 72 -15.54 14.72 -13.68
C SER A 72 -15.40 13.20 -13.68
N LEU A 73 -14.17 12.70 -13.82
CA LEU A 73 -13.86 11.26 -13.79
C LEU A 73 -14.08 10.67 -12.40
N ILE A 74 -13.65 11.39 -11.36
CA ILE A 74 -13.85 11.02 -9.96
C ILE A 74 -15.34 10.92 -9.64
N ASN A 75 -16.13 11.92 -10.04
CA ASN A 75 -17.57 11.90 -9.81
C ASN A 75 -18.24 10.71 -10.51
N LYS A 76 -17.87 10.42 -11.77
CA LYS A 76 -18.36 9.23 -12.49
C LYS A 76 -18.00 7.94 -11.75
N PHE A 77 -16.76 7.81 -11.30
CA PHE A 77 -16.27 6.68 -10.52
C PHE A 77 -17.03 6.49 -9.21
N LEU A 78 -17.10 7.54 -8.38
CA LEU A 78 -17.77 7.48 -7.08
C LEU A 78 -19.28 7.29 -7.19
N ASN A 79 -19.92 7.83 -8.24
CA ASN A 79 -21.35 7.62 -8.49
C ASN A 79 -21.66 6.20 -8.94
N HIS A 80 -20.74 5.57 -9.66
CA HIS A 80 -20.88 4.18 -10.09
C HIS A 80 -20.65 3.21 -8.91
N TRP A 81 -19.50 3.32 -8.23
CA TRP A 81 -19.11 2.36 -7.21
C TRP A 81 -19.78 2.56 -5.86
N LYS A 82 -20.07 3.78 -5.45
CA LYS A 82 -20.69 4.14 -4.16
C LYS A 82 -20.12 3.31 -3.01
N PRO A 83 -18.80 3.37 -2.73
CA PRO A 83 -18.20 2.58 -1.69
C PRO A 83 -18.73 2.99 -0.31
N ASN A 84 -18.89 2.01 0.58
CA ASN A 84 -19.27 2.23 1.96
C ASN A 84 -18.09 2.54 2.88
N LEU A 85 -16.88 2.16 2.43
CA LEU A 85 -15.60 2.44 3.10
C LEU A 85 -14.51 2.51 2.06
N SER A 86 -13.63 3.51 2.15
CA SER A 86 -12.46 3.67 1.29
C SER A 86 -11.18 3.55 2.12
N ILE A 87 -10.24 2.74 1.66
CA ILE A 87 -8.96 2.46 2.33
C ILE A 87 -7.83 2.71 1.34
N PHE A 88 -7.03 3.74 1.60
CA PHE A 88 -5.87 4.10 0.80
C PHE A 88 -4.61 3.59 1.50
N ILE A 89 -3.64 3.15 0.73
CA ILE A 89 -2.44 2.50 1.25
C ILE A 89 -1.21 3.35 1.03
N ASP A 90 -0.29 3.33 2.00
CA ASP A 90 1.03 3.97 1.98
C ASP A 90 0.93 5.52 1.86
N SER A 91 1.35 6.09 0.74
CA SER A 91 1.41 7.55 0.52
C SER A 91 0.47 8.04 -0.58
N GLU A 92 -0.62 7.33 -0.80
CA GLU A 92 -1.58 7.63 -1.87
C GLU A 92 -2.50 8.80 -1.49
N ILE A 93 -2.00 10.02 -1.71
CA ILE A 93 -2.70 11.27 -1.41
C ILE A 93 -3.12 11.94 -2.71
N TRP A 94 -4.38 11.78 -3.08
CA TRP A 94 -5.03 12.32 -4.29
C TRP A 94 -6.01 13.40 -3.89
N PRO A 95 -5.65 14.71 -3.95
CA PRO A 95 -6.41 15.78 -3.33
C PRO A 95 -7.86 15.90 -3.80
N ASN A 96 -8.11 15.87 -5.11
CA ASN A 96 -9.49 16.00 -5.61
C ASN A 96 -10.33 14.78 -5.21
N LEU A 97 -9.75 13.58 -5.30
CA LEU A 97 -10.42 12.34 -4.89
C LEU A 97 -10.77 12.35 -3.41
N ILE A 98 -9.84 12.72 -2.53
CA ILE A 98 -10.05 12.81 -1.08
C ILE A 98 -11.16 13.80 -0.75
N LEU A 99 -11.16 14.98 -1.39
CA LEU A 99 -12.22 15.97 -1.19
C LEU A 99 -13.58 15.44 -1.62
N LYS A 100 -13.68 14.78 -2.77
CA LYS A 100 -14.93 14.21 -3.28
C LYS A 100 -15.45 13.03 -2.46
N ILE A 101 -14.57 12.18 -1.94
CA ILE A 101 -14.92 11.12 -0.98
C ILE A 101 -15.53 11.76 0.28
N SER A 102 -14.88 12.80 0.83
CA SER A 102 -15.36 13.51 2.01
C SER A 102 -16.69 14.23 1.76
N GLU A 103 -16.88 14.89 0.60
CA GLU A 103 -18.17 15.52 0.23
C GLU A 103 -19.31 14.50 0.19
N LYS A 104 -19.04 13.27 -0.24
CA LYS A 104 -20.02 12.17 -0.27
C LYS A 104 -20.18 11.46 1.09
N LYS A 105 -19.50 11.93 2.13
CA LYS A 105 -19.52 11.35 3.49
C LYS A 105 -19.13 9.87 3.49
N ILE A 106 -18.27 9.44 2.59
CA ILE A 106 -17.72 8.09 2.56
C ILE A 106 -16.56 8.03 3.56
N PRO A 107 -16.56 7.13 4.55
CA PRO A 107 -15.44 6.96 5.47
C PRO A 107 -14.15 6.65 4.71
N LEU A 108 -13.07 7.36 5.09
CA LEU A 108 -11.78 7.28 4.41
C LEU A 108 -10.65 6.98 5.40
N LEU A 109 -9.95 5.89 5.18
CA LEU A 109 -8.82 5.45 5.97
C LEU A 109 -7.52 5.54 5.16
N LEU A 110 -6.43 5.92 5.82
CA LEU A 110 -5.08 5.80 5.28
C LEU A 110 -4.34 4.73 6.08
N VAL A 111 -4.03 3.60 5.47
CA VAL A 111 -3.43 2.44 6.13
C VAL A 111 -1.99 2.25 5.68
N ASN A 112 -1.12 1.85 6.61
CA ASN A 112 0.33 1.80 6.40
C ASN A 112 0.90 3.15 5.97
N ALA A 113 0.33 4.24 6.46
CA ALA A 113 0.64 5.61 6.04
C ALA A 113 2.14 5.90 6.21
N ARG A 114 2.79 6.21 5.11
CA ARG A 114 4.21 6.53 5.06
C ARG A 114 4.41 7.93 4.50
N ILE A 115 4.89 8.83 5.33
CA ILE A 115 5.28 10.19 4.92
C ILE A 115 6.79 10.31 5.05
N THR A 116 7.49 10.47 3.93
CA THR A 116 8.94 10.71 3.95
C THR A 116 9.22 12.17 4.30
N LYS A 117 10.41 12.45 4.86
CA LYS A 117 10.86 13.83 5.14
C LYS A 117 10.72 14.74 3.92
N LYS A 118 11.12 14.26 2.74
CA LYS A 118 11.00 15.01 1.47
C LYS A 118 9.54 15.33 1.13
N SER A 119 8.62 14.39 1.33
CA SER A 119 7.18 14.60 1.10
C SER A 119 6.60 15.58 2.12
N PHE A 120 6.97 15.42 3.39
CA PHE A 120 6.56 16.32 4.47
C PHE A 120 7.00 17.78 4.19
N ASP A 121 8.26 17.99 3.81
CA ASP A 121 8.77 19.34 3.52
C ASP A 121 8.04 19.99 2.36
N ARG A 122 7.64 19.25 1.33
CA ARG A 122 6.78 19.75 0.25
C ARG A 122 5.39 20.15 0.75
N TRP A 123 4.75 19.32 1.59
CA TRP A 123 3.44 19.63 2.15
C TRP A 123 3.47 20.84 3.07
N LYS A 124 4.58 21.08 3.77
CA LYS A 124 4.77 22.28 4.60
C LYS A 124 4.66 23.58 3.82
N LEU A 125 5.08 23.61 2.56
CA LEU A 125 4.98 24.79 1.71
C LEU A 125 3.52 25.23 1.49
N VAL A 126 2.58 24.32 1.62
CA VAL A 126 1.14 24.54 1.44
C VAL A 126 0.35 24.08 2.67
N MET A 127 0.80 24.41 3.87
CA MET A 127 0.31 23.85 5.13
C MET A 127 -1.22 23.99 5.32
N GLY A 128 -1.81 25.12 4.92
CA GLY A 128 -3.27 25.30 5.00
C GLY A 128 -4.03 24.27 4.15
N PHE A 129 -3.54 24.01 2.94
CA PHE A 129 -4.10 22.98 2.06
C PHE A 129 -3.81 21.58 2.58
N ALA A 130 -2.59 21.32 3.06
CA ALA A 130 -2.24 20.04 3.68
C ALA A 130 -3.20 19.67 4.82
N LYS A 131 -3.43 20.60 5.77
CA LYS A 131 -4.38 20.40 6.89
C LYS A 131 -5.80 20.11 6.39
N LYS A 132 -6.23 20.77 5.30
CA LYS A 132 -7.54 20.52 4.69
C LYS A 132 -7.62 19.08 4.14
N ILE A 133 -6.57 18.58 3.49
CA ILE A 133 -6.54 17.24 2.88
C ILE A 133 -6.37 16.16 3.95
N PHE A 134 -5.34 16.23 4.77
CA PHE A 134 -5.05 15.21 5.80
C PHE A 134 -6.12 15.16 6.89
N GLY A 135 -6.80 16.27 7.16
CA GLY A 135 -7.95 16.31 8.08
C GLY A 135 -9.21 15.61 7.57
N LYS A 136 -9.24 15.11 6.32
CA LYS A 136 -10.36 14.38 5.73
C LYS A 136 -10.29 12.87 5.98
N PHE A 137 -9.15 12.37 6.43
CA PHE A 137 -9.06 10.96 6.83
C PHE A 137 -9.69 10.75 8.21
N ASP A 138 -10.63 9.81 8.30
CA ASP A 138 -11.28 9.43 9.56
C ASP A 138 -10.31 8.67 10.47
N LEU A 139 -9.38 7.91 9.88
CA LEU A 139 -8.32 7.21 10.59
C LEU A 139 -7.07 7.10 9.71
N CYS A 140 -5.91 7.41 10.29
CA CYS A 140 -4.60 7.12 9.72
C CYS A 140 -3.88 6.06 10.56
N ILE A 141 -3.42 4.98 9.94
CA ILE A 141 -2.57 3.97 10.57
C ILE A 141 -1.15 4.19 10.04
N ALA A 142 -0.30 4.81 10.85
CA ALA A 142 1.07 5.13 10.49
C ALA A 142 1.95 3.87 10.43
N SER A 143 2.89 3.83 9.50
CA SER A 143 3.86 2.73 9.34
C SER A 143 5.05 2.81 10.30
N ASN A 144 5.30 3.98 10.91
CA ASN A 144 6.38 4.25 11.86
C ASN A 144 6.14 5.56 12.62
N ASN A 145 6.97 5.81 13.66
CA ASN A 145 6.85 7.00 14.51
C ASN A 145 7.10 8.32 13.77
N GLU A 146 7.99 8.34 12.80
CA GLU A 146 8.27 9.54 11.99
C GLU A 146 7.03 9.95 11.18
N SER A 147 6.42 8.98 10.46
CA SER A 147 5.19 9.21 9.70
C SER A 147 4.02 9.62 10.61
N GLU A 148 3.91 9.03 11.81
CA GLU A 148 2.92 9.43 12.80
C GLU A 148 3.06 10.91 13.17
N ASN A 149 4.28 11.37 13.47
CA ASN A 149 4.54 12.76 13.80
C ASN A 149 4.23 13.69 12.63
N PHE A 150 4.61 13.33 11.41
CA PHE A 150 4.31 14.13 10.24
C PHE A 150 2.81 14.23 9.97
N LEU A 151 2.06 13.14 10.10
CA LEU A 151 0.60 13.13 9.96
C LEU A 151 -0.09 14.05 10.96
N LYS A 152 0.37 14.08 12.23
CA LYS A 152 -0.13 15.01 13.26
C LYS A 152 0.04 16.47 12.83
N ILE A 153 1.24 16.83 12.37
CA ILE A 153 1.56 18.19 11.92
C ILE A 153 0.75 18.56 10.68
N LEU A 154 0.57 17.63 9.75
CA LEU A 154 -0.19 17.82 8.51
C LEU A 154 -1.72 17.88 8.73
N GLY A 155 -2.20 17.62 9.94
CA GLY A 155 -3.59 17.85 10.32
C GLY A 155 -4.49 16.61 10.41
N SER A 156 -3.93 15.41 10.36
CA SER A 156 -4.70 14.19 10.66
C SER A 156 -5.12 14.16 12.13
N LYS A 157 -6.39 13.84 12.39
CA LYS A 157 -6.97 13.93 13.74
C LYS A 157 -6.90 12.63 14.53
N ASN A 158 -7.13 11.51 13.85
CA ASN A 158 -7.15 10.19 14.47
C ASN A 158 -6.03 9.34 13.87
N ILE A 159 -4.98 9.12 14.65
CA ILE A 159 -3.79 8.42 14.19
C ILE A 159 -3.49 7.27 15.14
N LYS A 160 -3.22 6.10 14.58
CA LYS A 160 -2.73 4.92 15.28
C LYS A 160 -1.41 4.48 14.66
N ASN A 161 -0.56 3.83 15.45
CA ASN A 161 0.69 3.26 14.95
C ASN A 161 0.77 1.79 15.37
N TYR A 162 0.67 0.91 14.38
CA TYR A 162 0.76 -0.54 14.57
C TYR A 162 1.97 -1.13 13.83
N GLY A 163 2.87 -0.26 13.36
CA GLY A 163 4.02 -0.66 12.58
C GLY A 163 3.70 -0.89 11.09
N ASN A 164 4.68 -1.43 10.37
CA ASN A 164 4.59 -1.57 8.92
C ASN A 164 3.86 -2.86 8.52
N LEU A 165 2.77 -2.70 7.79
CA LEU A 165 1.92 -3.79 7.29
C LEU A 165 2.70 -4.83 6.46
N LYS A 166 3.80 -4.44 5.81
CA LYS A 166 4.65 -5.34 5.03
C LYS A 166 5.24 -6.48 5.87
N PHE A 167 5.40 -6.27 7.18
CA PHE A 167 5.90 -7.32 8.09
C PHE A 167 4.83 -8.34 8.52
N SER A 168 3.54 -8.05 8.35
CA SER A 168 2.46 -8.99 8.67
C SER A 168 2.39 -10.19 7.72
N ASN A 169 3.04 -10.11 6.56
CA ASN A 169 3.03 -11.14 5.50
C ASN A 169 4.22 -12.10 5.54
N ILE A 170 5.03 -12.07 6.59
CA ILE A 170 6.17 -13.00 6.72
C ILE A 170 5.65 -14.41 7.06
N LYS A 171 4.87 -15.00 6.16
CA LYS A 171 4.86 -16.47 6.04
C LYS A 171 6.16 -16.82 5.34
N ASN A 172 7.14 -17.24 6.12
CA ASN A 172 8.37 -17.84 5.60
C ASN A 172 7.96 -19.07 4.76
N ASP A 173 7.82 -18.90 3.47
CA ASP A 173 7.65 -20.00 2.50
C ASP A 173 9.02 -20.71 2.34
N ILE A 174 9.60 -21.14 3.46
CA ILE A 174 10.86 -21.90 3.53
C ILE A 174 10.75 -23.17 2.67
N LYS A 175 9.54 -23.64 2.41
CA LYS A 175 9.25 -24.80 1.57
C LYS A 175 9.62 -24.66 0.08
N LYS A 176 9.98 -23.45 -0.38
CA LYS A 176 10.36 -23.20 -1.77
C LYS A 176 11.87 -22.98 -1.98
N LEU A 177 12.67 -23.16 -0.94
CA LEU A 177 14.12 -23.08 -1.10
C LEU A 177 14.61 -24.32 -1.86
N ASP A 178 15.38 -24.06 -2.93
CA ASP A 178 16.03 -25.13 -3.69
C ASP A 178 17.01 -25.88 -2.79
N LEU A 179 16.72 -27.16 -2.54
CA LEU A 179 17.55 -28.03 -1.71
C LEU A 179 18.98 -28.14 -2.25
N ASN A 180 19.17 -28.09 -3.56
CA ASN A 180 20.49 -28.10 -4.18
C ASN A 180 21.28 -26.84 -3.85
N PHE A 181 20.59 -25.69 -3.83
CA PHE A 181 21.20 -24.42 -3.40
C PHE A 181 21.59 -24.47 -1.93
N LEU A 182 20.69 -24.92 -1.05
CA LEU A 182 20.96 -25.06 0.38
C LEU A 182 22.16 -25.97 0.65
N ASN A 183 22.26 -27.11 -0.03
CA ASN A 183 23.40 -28.02 0.09
C ASN A 183 24.73 -27.38 -0.34
N LYS A 184 24.73 -26.51 -1.36
CA LYS A 184 25.92 -25.78 -1.80
C LYS A 184 26.43 -24.76 -0.79
N ILE A 185 25.57 -24.22 0.07
CA ILE A 185 25.93 -23.17 1.05
C ILE A 185 26.06 -23.70 2.48
N LYS A 186 25.64 -24.93 2.77
CA LYS A 186 25.51 -25.51 4.12
C LYS A 186 26.78 -25.41 4.98
N ASN A 187 27.95 -25.48 4.35
CA ASN A 187 29.26 -25.46 5.04
C ASN A 187 30.09 -24.20 4.68
N ARG A 188 29.45 -23.13 4.26
CA ARG A 188 30.11 -21.88 3.87
C ARG A 188 29.61 -20.71 4.68
N LYS A 189 30.48 -19.75 4.98
CA LYS A 189 30.04 -18.42 5.42
C LYS A 189 29.53 -17.66 4.20
N VAL A 190 28.22 -17.40 4.17
CA VAL A 190 27.55 -16.76 3.02
C VAL A 190 26.92 -15.45 3.45
N TRP A 191 27.07 -14.45 2.64
CA TRP A 191 26.33 -13.21 2.75
C TRP A 191 25.76 -12.83 1.37
N CYS A 192 24.70 -12.05 1.35
CA CYS A 192 24.01 -11.67 0.13
C CYS A 192 23.89 -10.14 0.07
N ALA A 193 24.33 -9.55 -1.03
CA ALA A 193 23.99 -8.16 -1.36
C ALA A 193 22.74 -8.18 -2.23
N ALA A 194 21.65 -7.60 -1.73
CA ALA A 194 20.36 -7.58 -2.40
C ALA A 194 19.95 -6.16 -2.77
N SER A 195 19.31 -6.00 -3.95
CA SER A 195 18.82 -4.71 -4.45
C SER A 195 19.94 -3.67 -4.63
N THR A 196 21.11 -4.10 -5.08
CA THR A 196 22.25 -3.23 -5.36
C THR A 196 21.97 -2.30 -6.53
N HIS A 197 22.52 -1.10 -6.47
CA HIS A 197 22.51 -0.12 -7.54
C HIS A 197 23.86 -0.08 -8.28
N PRO A 198 23.94 0.49 -9.48
CA PRO A 198 25.20 0.62 -10.21
C PRO A 198 26.32 1.17 -9.33
N SER A 199 27.48 0.53 -9.34
CA SER A 199 28.69 0.75 -8.53
C SER A 199 28.68 0.16 -7.10
N GLU A 200 27.55 -0.18 -6.50
CA GLU A 200 27.49 -0.84 -5.18
C GLU A 200 28.05 -2.28 -5.23
N GLU A 201 27.93 -2.96 -6.36
CA GLU A 201 28.49 -4.29 -6.57
C GLU A 201 30.02 -4.30 -6.42
N ILE A 202 30.69 -3.22 -6.84
CA ILE A 202 32.15 -3.08 -6.71
C ILE A 202 32.54 -3.01 -5.23
N ILE A 203 31.82 -2.21 -4.44
CA ILE A 203 32.03 -2.08 -2.99
C ILE A 203 31.81 -3.42 -2.30
N CYS A 204 30.75 -4.14 -2.69
CA CYS A 204 30.43 -5.47 -2.18
C CYS A 204 31.54 -6.48 -2.50
N ALA A 205 32.08 -6.46 -3.73
CA ALA A 205 33.17 -7.32 -4.15
C ALA A 205 34.48 -7.02 -3.38
N GLU A 206 34.83 -5.75 -3.21
CA GLU A 206 36.00 -5.33 -2.43
C GLU A 206 35.89 -5.76 -0.96
N ALA A 207 34.71 -5.57 -0.33
CA ALA A 207 34.45 -6.02 1.01
C ALA A 207 34.59 -7.54 1.13
N HIS A 208 34.07 -8.30 0.17
CA HIS A 208 34.23 -9.75 0.14
C HIS A 208 35.69 -10.19 0.07
N LEU A 209 36.48 -9.55 -0.81
CA LEU A 209 37.91 -9.85 -0.93
C LEU A 209 38.69 -9.58 0.37
N LYS A 210 38.34 -8.52 1.10
CA LYS A 210 38.93 -8.20 2.42
C LYS A 210 38.56 -9.25 3.46
N ILE A 211 37.29 -9.67 3.52
CA ILE A 211 36.82 -10.71 4.47
C ILE A 211 37.47 -12.05 4.17
N LYS A 212 37.73 -12.39 2.91
CA LYS A 212 38.34 -13.64 2.50
C LYS A 212 39.84 -13.74 2.84
N LYS A 213 40.53 -12.62 3.02
CA LYS A 213 41.95 -12.56 3.37
C LYS A 213 42.21 -12.71 4.88
N ASN A 214 41.18 -12.53 5.69
CA ASN A 214 41.15 -12.75 7.14
C ASN A 214 40.48 -14.08 7.47
#